data_ce9a7bdbdcb73cac802fd49c69248e1b
#
_entry.id   ce9a7bdbdcb73cac802fd49c69248e1b
#
_cell.length_a   1.000
_cell.length_b   1.000
_cell.length_c   1.000
_cell.angle_alpha   90.00
_cell.angle_beta   90.00
_cell.angle_gamma   90.00
#
_symmetry.space_group_name_H-M   'P 1'
#
loop_
_entity.id
_entity.type
_entity.pdbx_description
1 polymer ?
#
loop_
_entity_poly.entity_id
_entity_poly.type
_entity_poly.pdbx_seq_one_letter_code
_entity_poly.pdbx_strand_id
1 'polypeptide(L)'
;MTAGDTAPIYWDSRDLTPFGNPQLRTPVHDLAGGVGGLLTGVLGGRNPALLSIDGDVPRLKLLLPKPAKAVHEAVFTSREPERLITLARAHPGWAGLCYLMAGLLAYKHGGYLRASELLHRGLTIRNDEDANRYSSTYLTRIVTRIELAERVEIPVLFSEESVFLALSHSLRETGRTEAALDALTGLPPSLPMALARCSLALTLGRSRTVIDWTEGLLNADDLSAALLLVRARALRREGRYEAAHEALGEVLRRRKTHMVLRNDAMTDRALLVLESSRRSLNPRDWGRRRPDPEPQREIAAPIPIRKDEEMRRIWEQDWKKLSGD
;
A
#
# COMPACT_ATOMS: atom_id res chain seq x y z
N MET A 1 -25.98 0.16 -11.53
CA MET A 1 -24.80 -0.66 -11.21
C MET A 1 -24.00 -0.79 -12.49
N THR A 2 -23.07 0.10 -12.71
CA THR A 2 -22.18 0.14 -13.85
C THR A 2 -21.08 -0.88 -13.60
N ALA A 3 -20.89 -1.81 -14.56
CA ALA A 3 -19.77 -2.75 -14.59
C ALA A 3 -18.49 -1.92 -14.80
N GLY A 4 -17.91 -1.44 -13.70
CA GLY A 4 -16.68 -0.67 -13.68
C GLY A 4 -15.49 -1.59 -13.83
N ASP A 5 -14.79 -1.40 -14.89
CA ASP A 5 -13.37 -1.61 -15.11
C ASP A 5 -12.72 -2.82 -14.44
N THR A 6 -12.82 -3.95 -15.13
CA THR A 6 -11.99 -5.14 -14.89
C THR A 6 -10.77 -5.16 -15.83
N ALA A 7 -10.15 -4.03 -16.09
CA ALA A 7 -8.89 -4.04 -16.81
C ALA A 7 -7.84 -4.79 -15.96
N PRO A 8 -7.14 -5.80 -16.51
CA PRO A 8 -6.09 -6.51 -15.81
C PRO A 8 -5.00 -5.50 -15.41
N ILE A 9 -4.67 -5.48 -14.12
CA ILE A 9 -3.64 -4.60 -13.60
C ILE A 9 -2.29 -5.22 -13.98
N TYR A 10 -1.57 -4.57 -14.90
CA TYR A 10 -0.23 -4.99 -15.27
C TYR A 10 0.76 -4.49 -14.20
N TRP A 11 1.43 -5.44 -13.55
CA TRP A 11 2.39 -5.16 -12.50
C TRP A 11 3.80 -5.07 -13.10
N ASP A 12 4.38 -3.88 -13.14
CA ASP A 12 5.80 -3.72 -13.45
C ASP A 12 6.59 -3.52 -12.15
N SER A 13 7.45 -4.50 -11.83
CA SER A 13 8.34 -4.44 -10.67
C SER A 13 9.38 -3.32 -10.76
N ARG A 14 9.55 -2.70 -11.94
CA ARG A 14 10.48 -1.58 -12.13
C ARG A 14 9.98 -0.28 -11.50
N ASP A 15 8.71 -0.16 -11.20
CA ASP A 15 8.11 1.01 -10.55
C ASP A 15 8.36 1.05 -9.03
N LEU A 16 9.06 0.06 -8.48
CA LEU A 16 9.42 0.01 -7.05
C LEU A 16 10.57 0.94 -6.65
N THR A 17 11.23 1.59 -7.60
CA THR A 17 12.40 2.43 -7.32
C THR A 17 12.16 3.59 -6.36
N PRO A 18 10.95 4.23 -6.26
CA PRO A 18 10.70 5.22 -5.24
C PRO A 18 10.39 4.67 -3.85
N PHE A 19 10.10 3.37 -3.72
CA PHE A 19 9.57 2.81 -2.46
C PHE A 19 10.61 2.07 -1.62
N GLY A 20 11.77 1.75 -2.16
CA GLY A 20 12.78 0.96 -1.46
C GLY A 20 12.35 -0.48 -1.18
N ASN A 21 13.21 -1.24 -0.49
CA ASN A 21 12.91 -2.62 -0.17
C ASN A 21 11.85 -2.74 0.93
N PRO A 22 10.84 -3.62 0.77
CA PRO A 22 9.85 -3.86 1.80
C PRO A 22 10.53 -4.39 3.07
N GLN A 23 10.11 -3.87 4.21
CA GLN A 23 10.49 -4.39 5.51
C GLN A 23 9.41 -5.37 5.97
N LEU A 24 9.81 -6.63 6.18
CA LEU A 24 8.91 -7.67 6.64
C LEU A 24 9.08 -7.83 8.14
N ARG A 25 8.04 -7.52 8.89
CA ARG A 25 8.02 -7.66 10.34
C ARG A 25 7.89 -9.12 10.74
N THR A 26 8.77 -9.58 11.61
CA THR A 26 8.60 -10.87 12.28
C THR A 26 7.91 -10.66 13.64
N PRO A 27 7.21 -11.67 14.20
CA PRO A 27 6.64 -11.59 15.56
C PRO A 27 7.67 -11.23 16.63
N VAL A 28 8.94 -11.57 16.40
CA VAL A 28 10.06 -11.24 17.31
C VAL A 28 10.37 -9.73 17.28
N HIS A 29 10.15 -9.06 16.14
CA HIS A 29 10.31 -7.60 16.06
C HIS A 29 9.25 -6.84 16.86
N ASP A 30 8.03 -7.36 16.96
CA ASP A 30 6.97 -6.74 17.75
C ASP A 30 7.24 -6.85 19.26
N LEU A 31 7.88 -7.94 19.69
CA LEU A 31 8.37 -8.11 21.08
C LEU A 31 9.64 -7.30 21.36
N ALA A 32 10.50 -7.13 20.36
CA ALA A 32 11.78 -6.41 20.47
C ALA A 32 11.66 -4.91 20.16
N GLY A 33 10.47 -4.42 19.80
CA GLY A 33 10.23 -3.02 19.43
C GLY A 33 10.69 -1.99 20.46
N GLY A 34 10.78 -2.38 21.74
CA GLY A 34 11.39 -1.56 22.79
C GLY A 34 12.94 -1.62 22.86
N VAL A 35 13.54 -2.76 22.49
CA VAL A 35 14.99 -2.99 22.63
C VAL A 35 15.69 -2.94 21.28
N GLY A 36 15.05 -3.48 20.21
CA GLY A 36 15.59 -3.49 18.85
C GLY A 36 15.68 -2.09 18.22
N GLY A 37 14.78 -1.18 18.58
CA GLY A 37 14.84 0.22 18.13
C GLY A 37 16.07 0.97 18.63
N LEU A 38 16.57 0.61 19.80
CA LEU A 38 17.82 1.14 20.34
C LEU A 38 19.06 0.57 19.63
N LEU A 39 19.07 -0.72 19.31
CA LEU A 39 20.21 -1.38 18.66
C LEU A 39 20.30 -1.06 17.17
N THR A 40 19.20 -0.95 16.45
CA THR A 40 19.20 -0.52 15.04
C THR A 40 19.55 0.96 14.87
N GLY A 41 19.25 1.80 15.87
CA GLY A 41 19.70 3.19 15.91
C GLY A 41 21.21 3.34 16.07
N VAL A 42 21.86 2.37 16.71
CA VAL A 42 23.32 2.40 17.00
C VAL A 42 24.14 1.66 15.92
N LEU A 43 23.62 0.58 15.33
CA LEU A 43 24.35 -0.28 14.40
C LEU A 43 23.85 -0.20 12.94
N GLY A 44 22.64 0.32 12.71
CA GLY A 44 22.08 0.48 11.38
C GLY A 44 22.71 1.67 10.67
N GLY A 45 23.59 1.42 9.74
CA GLY A 45 24.12 2.45 8.85
C GLY A 45 22.96 3.21 8.24
N ARG A 46 22.83 4.49 8.61
CA ARG A 46 21.84 5.41 8.02
C ARG A 46 22.07 5.42 6.52
N ASN A 47 21.07 5.07 5.74
CA ASN A 47 21.11 5.38 4.33
C ASN A 47 20.97 6.90 4.18
N PRO A 48 22.05 7.66 3.89
CA PRO A 48 22.02 9.12 3.92
C PRO A 48 21.16 9.72 2.80
N ALA A 49 20.71 8.91 1.85
CA ALA A 49 19.91 9.35 0.72
C ALA A 49 18.41 9.47 1.04
N LEU A 50 17.92 8.85 2.12
CA LEU A 50 16.52 8.87 2.50
C LEU A 50 16.34 9.66 3.79
N LEU A 51 15.77 10.86 3.70
CA LEU A 51 15.33 11.63 4.85
C LEU A 51 14.02 11.02 5.37
N SER A 52 14.04 10.46 6.56
CA SER A 52 12.80 10.16 7.28
C SER A 52 12.27 11.44 7.92
N ILE A 53 11.00 11.44 8.38
CA ILE A 53 10.49 12.53 9.23
C ILE A 53 11.41 12.73 10.48
N ASP A 54 12.23 11.73 10.82
CA ASP A 54 13.26 11.75 11.86
C ASP A 54 14.68 12.03 11.34
N GLY A 55 14.85 12.28 10.04
CA GLY A 55 16.15 12.50 9.41
C GLY A 55 16.71 13.91 9.58
N ASP A 56 17.81 14.18 8.88
CA ASP A 56 18.44 15.49 8.90
C ASP A 56 17.51 16.59 8.36
N VAL A 57 17.46 17.70 9.06
CA VAL A 57 16.63 18.86 8.68
C VAL A 57 17.19 19.49 7.41
N PRO A 58 16.41 19.57 6.31
CA PRO A 58 16.86 20.22 5.09
C PRO A 58 17.16 21.71 5.34
N ARG A 59 18.25 22.21 4.80
CA ARG A 59 18.59 23.62 4.92
C ARG A 59 17.63 24.48 4.11
N LEU A 60 17.00 25.45 4.78
CA LEU A 60 16.12 26.41 4.11
C LEU A 60 16.93 27.44 3.30
N LYS A 61 16.42 27.80 2.12
CA LYS A 61 16.90 28.96 1.38
C LYS A 61 16.52 30.25 2.12
N LEU A 62 17.37 31.29 2.02
CA LEU A 62 17.19 32.55 2.74
C LEU A 62 15.90 33.32 2.39
N LEU A 63 15.44 33.22 1.14
CA LEU A 63 14.28 33.96 0.64
C LEU A 63 13.04 33.05 0.52
N LEU A 64 12.48 32.65 1.66
CA LEU A 64 11.22 31.91 1.69
C LEU A 64 10.12 32.73 2.38
N PRO A 65 8.84 32.54 1.96
CA PRO A 65 7.69 33.14 2.64
C PRO A 65 7.68 32.79 4.13
N LYS A 66 7.14 33.70 4.97
CA LYS A 66 7.03 33.47 6.43
C LYS A 66 6.34 32.13 6.79
N PRO A 67 5.22 31.73 6.13
CA PRO A 67 4.59 30.45 6.38
C PRO A 67 5.52 29.27 6.14
N ALA A 68 6.34 29.29 5.09
CA ALA A 68 7.27 28.19 4.78
C ALA A 68 8.25 27.92 5.91
N LYS A 69 8.79 28.96 6.54
CA LYS A 69 9.71 28.80 7.69
C LYS A 69 9.02 28.17 8.89
N ALA A 70 7.80 28.64 9.21
CA ALA A 70 7.00 28.12 10.30
C ALA A 70 6.59 26.64 10.09
N VAL A 71 6.16 26.31 8.86
CA VAL A 71 5.83 24.91 8.49
C VAL A 71 7.07 24.04 8.56
N HIS A 72 8.20 24.51 8.06
CA HIS A 72 9.46 23.77 8.11
C HIS A 72 9.89 23.44 9.54
N GLU A 73 9.85 24.42 10.43
CA GLU A 73 10.15 24.23 11.85
C GLU A 73 9.15 23.25 12.50
N ALA A 74 7.85 23.37 12.16
CA ALA A 74 6.83 22.48 12.68
C ALA A 74 7.01 21.03 12.21
N VAL A 75 7.41 20.80 10.95
CA VAL A 75 7.60 19.46 10.37
C VAL A 75 8.89 18.83 10.87
N PHE A 76 9.99 19.54 10.85
CA PHE A 76 11.31 18.95 11.06
C PHE A 76 11.85 19.10 12.48
N THR A 77 11.42 20.11 13.23
CA THR A 77 11.95 20.43 14.56
C THR A 77 10.96 20.07 15.66
N SER A 78 9.79 20.70 15.70
CA SER A 78 8.84 20.46 16.78
C SER A 78 8.11 19.12 16.64
N ARG A 79 7.80 18.71 15.40
CA ARG A 79 7.14 17.43 15.06
C ARG A 79 5.81 17.23 15.79
N GLU A 80 5.14 18.32 16.11
CA GLU A 80 3.86 18.31 16.82
C GLU A 80 2.73 18.56 15.83
N PRO A 81 1.76 17.63 15.67
CA PRO A 81 0.60 17.84 14.79
C PRO A 81 -0.18 19.11 15.10
N GLU A 82 -0.30 19.48 16.39
CA GLU A 82 -1.07 20.65 16.85
C GLU A 82 -0.51 21.96 16.31
N ARG A 83 0.82 22.06 16.24
CA ARG A 83 1.48 23.26 15.71
C ARG A 83 1.15 23.45 14.23
N LEU A 84 1.13 22.36 13.46
CA LEU A 84 0.73 22.39 12.05
C LEU A 84 -0.75 22.74 11.87
N ILE A 85 -1.62 22.23 12.75
CA ILE A 85 -3.05 22.59 12.74
C ILE A 85 -3.24 24.08 13.04
N THR A 86 -2.47 24.63 13.95
CA THR A 86 -2.49 26.07 14.25
C THR A 86 -2.03 26.89 13.04
N LEU A 87 -0.97 26.46 12.36
CA LEU A 87 -0.48 27.10 11.13
C LEU A 87 -1.49 27.00 9.99
N ALA A 88 -2.20 25.88 9.85
CA ALA A 88 -3.27 25.72 8.87
C ALA A 88 -4.39 26.76 9.03
N ARG A 89 -4.72 27.11 10.27
CA ARG A 89 -5.73 28.15 10.57
C ARG A 89 -5.19 29.56 10.30
N ALA A 90 -3.91 29.80 10.58
CA ALA A 90 -3.28 31.12 10.38
C ALA A 90 -2.98 31.40 8.91
N HIS A 91 -2.75 30.38 8.09
CA HIS A 91 -2.35 30.49 6.69
C HIS A 91 -3.22 29.58 5.79
N PRO A 92 -4.41 30.05 5.35
CA PRO A 92 -5.35 29.22 4.58
C PRO A 92 -4.77 28.63 3.30
N GLY A 93 -3.91 29.34 2.58
CA GLY A 93 -3.23 28.85 1.37
C GLY A 93 -2.24 27.70 1.62
N TRP A 94 -1.86 27.47 2.87
CA TRP A 94 -0.97 26.38 3.31
C TRP A 94 -1.72 25.28 4.09
N ALA A 95 -3.02 25.46 4.26
CA ALA A 95 -3.80 24.60 5.16
C ALA A 95 -3.81 23.14 4.74
N GLY A 96 -3.98 22.86 3.45
CA GLY A 96 -3.94 21.48 2.94
C GLY A 96 -2.63 20.79 3.30
N LEU A 97 -1.49 21.41 2.98
CA LEU A 97 -0.17 20.87 3.29
C LEU A 97 0.04 20.67 4.79
N CYS A 98 -0.36 21.65 5.61
CA CYS A 98 -0.26 21.55 7.07
C CYS A 98 -1.07 20.38 7.62
N TYR A 99 -2.29 20.17 7.13
CA TYR A 99 -3.11 19.02 7.56
C TYR A 99 -2.54 17.69 7.09
N LEU A 100 -2.00 17.61 5.87
CA LEU A 100 -1.33 16.38 5.39
C LEU A 100 -0.13 16.02 6.28
N MET A 101 0.71 17.00 6.57
CA MET A 101 1.89 16.76 7.41
C MET A 101 1.52 16.45 8.85
N ALA A 102 0.51 17.13 9.42
CA ALA A 102 -0.03 16.80 10.74
C ALA A 102 -0.61 15.37 10.78
N GLY A 103 -1.30 14.96 9.72
CA GLY A 103 -1.85 13.62 9.56
C GLY A 103 -0.76 12.55 9.51
N LEU A 104 0.30 12.76 8.74
CA LEU A 104 1.43 11.82 8.66
C LEU A 104 2.19 11.72 10.00
N LEU A 105 2.33 12.83 10.75
CA LEU A 105 2.90 12.81 12.10
C LEU A 105 2.01 12.04 13.07
N ALA A 106 0.70 12.28 13.05
CA ALA A 106 -0.26 11.52 13.86
C ALA A 106 -0.23 10.03 13.51
N TYR A 107 -0.16 9.70 12.21
CA TYR A 107 -0.01 8.33 11.71
C TYR A 107 1.23 7.65 12.31
N LYS A 108 2.37 8.31 12.24
CA LYS A 108 3.63 7.81 12.79
C LYS A 108 3.55 7.51 14.29
N HIS A 109 2.79 8.30 15.04
CA HIS A 109 2.56 8.10 16.46
C HIS A 109 1.45 7.08 16.78
N GLY A 110 0.91 6.38 15.77
CA GLY A 110 -0.16 5.39 15.94
C GLY A 110 -1.55 6.00 16.20
N GLY A 111 -1.67 7.31 16.09
CA GLY A 111 -2.94 8.02 16.26
C GLY A 111 -3.83 7.92 15.01
N TYR A 112 -4.20 6.69 14.61
CA TYR A 112 -4.85 6.41 13.32
C TYR A 112 -6.17 7.13 13.10
N LEU A 113 -7.02 7.25 14.14
CA LEU A 113 -8.28 7.99 14.00
C LEU A 113 -8.00 9.44 13.60
N ARG A 114 -7.14 10.11 14.35
CA ARG A 114 -6.76 11.50 14.08
C ARG A 114 -6.01 11.65 12.77
N ALA A 115 -5.14 10.70 12.43
CA ALA A 115 -4.43 10.67 11.16
C ALA A 115 -5.42 10.64 9.99
N SER A 116 -6.43 9.77 10.04
CA SER A 116 -7.43 9.65 8.98
C SER A 116 -8.23 10.94 8.78
N GLU A 117 -8.61 11.62 9.86
CA GLU A 117 -9.33 12.91 9.81
C GLU A 117 -8.47 14.02 9.20
N LEU A 118 -7.21 14.13 9.65
CA LEU A 118 -6.30 15.17 9.19
C LEU A 118 -5.87 14.96 7.73
N LEU A 119 -5.55 13.73 7.36
CA LEU A 119 -5.18 13.36 5.97
C LEU A 119 -6.35 13.62 5.01
N HIS A 120 -7.56 13.16 5.38
CA HIS A 120 -8.76 13.42 4.57
C HIS A 120 -9.00 14.92 4.40
N ARG A 121 -8.91 15.69 5.49
CA ARG A 121 -9.07 17.14 5.43
C ARG A 121 -7.99 17.81 4.57
N GLY A 122 -6.74 17.36 4.67
CA GLY A 122 -5.63 17.88 3.86
C GLY A 122 -5.83 17.65 2.36
N LEU A 123 -6.38 16.49 1.98
CA LEU A 123 -6.67 16.14 0.59
C LEU A 123 -7.83 16.97 -0.02
N THR A 124 -8.76 17.46 0.81
CA THR A 124 -9.89 18.26 0.34
C THR A 124 -9.59 19.76 0.19
N ILE A 125 -8.46 20.24 0.72
CA ILE A 125 -8.09 21.65 0.72
C ILE A 125 -7.03 21.91 -0.36
N ARG A 126 -7.31 22.84 -1.26
CA ARG A 126 -6.35 23.28 -2.26
C ARG A 126 -5.27 24.15 -1.62
N ASN A 127 -4.02 23.85 -1.91
CA ASN A 127 -2.88 24.64 -1.51
C ASN A 127 -2.61 25.78 -2.52
N ASP A 128 -1.98 26.86 -2.06
CA ASP A 128 -1.45 27.89 -2.96
C ASP A 128 -0.17 27.42 -3.66
N GLU A 129 0.29 28.22 -4.61
CA GLU A 129 1.48 27.91 -5.43
C GLU A 129 2.76 27.86 -4.59
N ASP A 130 2.88 28.71 -3.57
CA ASP A 130 4.04 28.73 -2.70
C ASP A 130 4.11 27.46 -1.81
N ALA A 131 2.97 26.99 -1.31
CA ALA A 131 2.89 25.74 -0.56
C ALA A 131 3.23 24.53 -1.44
N ASN A 132 2.75 24.50 -2.69
CA ASN A 132 3.08 23.43 -3.64
C ASN A 132 4.57 23.46 -4.03
N ARG A 133 5.15 24.65 -4.25
CA ARG A 133 6.58 24.80 -4.50
C ARG A 133 7.43 24.37 -3.32
N TYR A 134 7.01 24.72 -2.11
CA TYR A 134 7.67 24.25 -0.89
C TYR A 134 7.61 22.73 -0.77
N SER A 135 6.44 22.13 -0.94
CA SER A 135 6.24 20.69 -0.90
C SER A 135 7.16 19.95 -1.87
N SER A 136 7.16 20.34 -3.13
CA SER A 136 7.99 19.73 -4.18
C SER A 136 9.51 19.91 -3.93
N THR A 137 9.92 20.95 -3.22
CA THR A 137 11.34 21.22 -2.95
C THR A 137 11.86 20.52 -1.70
N TYR A 138 11.08 20.50 -0.62
CA TYR A 138 11.56 20.09 0.71
C TYR A 138 10.96 18.79 1.21
N LEU A 139 9.74 18.43 0.79
CA LEU A 139 9.03 17.28 1.35
C LEU A 139 9.20 16.00 0.53
N THR A 140 9.56 16.07 -0.75
CA THR A 140 9.72 14.90 -1.63
C THR A 140 10.77 13.89 -1.16
N ARG A 141 11.64 14.29 -0.22
CA ARG A 141 12.65 13.41 0.40
C ARG A 141 12.22 12.83 1.74
N ILE A 142 11.05 13.21 2.24
CA ILE A 142 10.52 12.66 3.47
C ILE A 142 10.03 11.24 3.19
N VAL A 143 10.47 10.30 4.01
CA VAL A 143 10.05 8.90 3.96
C VAL A 143 9.08 8.63 5.10
N THR A 144 7.92 8.11 4.76
CA THR A 144 6.96 7.57 5.73
C THR A 144 6.93 6.05 5.59
N ARG A 145 6.97 5.33 6.70
CA ARG A 145 6.78 3.88 6.70
C ARG A 145 5.29 3.59 6.79
N ILE A 146 4.79 2.80 5.87
CA ILE A 146 3.37 2.49 5.74
C ILE A 146 3.19 0.98 5.69
N GLU A 147 2.31 0.47 6.54
CA GLU A 147 1.91 -0.92 6.52
C GLU A 147 0.83 -1.14 5.45
N LEU A 148 1.14 -1.97 4.46
CA LEU A 148 0.25 -2.28 3.32
C LEU A 148 -0.65 -3.47 3.61
N ALA A 149 -0.10 -4.46 4.28
CA ALA A 149 -0.76 -5.70 4.69
C ALA A 149 -0.16 -6.16 6.00
N GLU A 150 -0.74 -7.18 6.61
CA GLU A 150 -0.21 -7.75 7.85
C GLU A 150 1.29 -8.06 7.71
N ARG A 151 2.11 -7.44 8.56
CA ARG A 151 3.57 -7.62 8.59
C ARG A 151 4.35 -7.11 7.37
N VAL A 152 3.71 -6.45 6.41
CA VAL A 152 4.38 -5.88 5.23
C VAL A 152 4.37 -4.37 5.31
N GLU A 153 5.50 -3.78 5.67
CA GLU A 153 5.71 -2.34 5.77
C GLU A 153 6.69 -1.88 4.69
N ILE A 154 6.39 -0.78 4.06
CA ILE A 154 7.31 -0.17 3.09
C ILE A 154 7.65 1.27 3.45
N PRO A 155 8.88 1.72 3.18
CA PRO A 155 9.22 3.13 3.19
C PRO A 155 8.72 3.78 1.89
N VAL A 156 7.89 4.81 2.01
CA VAL A 156 7.33 5.54 0.86
C VAL A 156 7.76 7.00 0.95
N LEU A 157 8.23 7.56 -0.16
CA LEU A 157 8.51 8.99 -0.27
C LEU A 157 7.20 9.80 -0.22
N PHE A 158 7.28 11.01 0.35
CA PHE A 158 6.13 11.89 0.39
C PHE A 158 5.61 12.18 -1.03
N SER A 159 4.41 11.76 -1.27
CA SER A 159 3.69 11.85 -2.55
C SER A 159 2.20 11.71 -2.27
N GLU A 160 1.38 11.97 -3.25
CA GLU A 160 -0.06 11.73 -3.17
C GLU A 160 -0.34 10.25 -2.82
N GLU A 161 0.33 9.32 -3.47
CA GLU A 161 0.19 7.89 -3.18
C GLU A 161 0.51 7.55 -1.72
N SER A 162 1.59 8.11 -1.15
CA SER A 162 1.95 7.88 0.26
C SER A 162 0.88 8.39 1.22
N VAL A 163 0.24 9.51 0.90
CA VAL A 163 -0.85 10.09 1.69
C VAL A 163 -2.08 9.18 1.67
N PHE A 164 -2.47 8.70 0.48
CA PHE A 164 -3.61 7.79 0.36
C PHE A 164 -3.35 6.42 0.99
N LEU A 165 -2.15 5.87 0.86
CA LEU A 165 -1.76 4.63 1.55
C LEU A 165 -1.82 4.79 3.07
N ALA A 166 -1.31 5.90 3.62
CA ALA A 166 -1.39 6.20 5.05
C ALA A 166 -2.83 6.41 5.52
N LEU A 167 -3.65 7.12 4.71
CA LEU A 167 -5.08 7.29 4.96
C LEU A 167 -5.81 5.94 4.98
N SER A 168 -5.59 5.12 3.97
CA SER A 168 -6.18 3.79 3.85
C SER A 168 -5.82 2.90 5.05
N HIS A 169 -4.53 2.84 5.42
CA HIS A 169 -4.11 2.10 6.60
C HIS A 169 -4.77 2.64 7.88
N SER A 170 -4.81 3.96 8.06
CA SER A 170 -5.46 4.59 9.23
C SER A 170 -6.94 4.26 9.31
N LEU A 171 -7.64 4.23 8.17
CA LEU A 171 -9.04 3.84 8.09
C LEU A 171 -9.23 2.35 8.43
N ARG A 172 -8.34 1.48 7.96
CA ARG A 172 -8.34 0.06 8.30
C ARG A 172 -8.21 -0.16 9.81
N GLU A 173 -7.23 0.50 10.44
CA GLU A 173 -6.97 0.37 11.88
C GLU A 173 -8.12 0.92 12.76
N THR A 174 -8.92 1.84 12.21
CA THR A 174 -10.14 2.33 12.87
C THR A 174 -11.39 1.52 12.52
N GLY A 175 -11.25 0.36 11.85
CA GLY A 175 -12.36 -0.54 11.50
C GLY A 175 -13.18 -0.10 10.29
N ARG A 176 -12.79 0.97 9.59
CA ARG A 176 -13.48 1.52 8.41
C ARG A 176 -12.93 0.93 7.11
N THR A 177 -12.95 -0.39 6.99
CA THR A 177 -12.28 -1.14 5.91
C THR A 177 -12.82 -0.82 4.52
N GLU A 178 -14.12 -0.58 4.36
CA GLU A 178 -14.71 -0.15 3.07
C GLU A 178 -14.14 1.21 2.66
N ALA A 179 -14.17 2.19 3.56
CA ALA A 179 -13.63 3.51 3.27
C ALA A 179 -12.10 3.48 3.01
N ALA A 180 -11.39 2.53 3.64
CA ALA A 180 -9.98 2.29 3.37
C ALA A 180 -9.74 1.80 1.93
N LEU A 181 -10.59 0.91 1.44
CA LEU A 181 -10.53 0.42 0.05
C LEU A 181 -10.90 1.53 -0.94
N ASP A 182 -11.95 2.30 -0.64
CA ASP A 182 -12.40 3.41 -1.47
C ASP A 182 -11.33 4.50 -1.60
N ALA A 183 -10.59 4.79 -0.53
CA ALA A 183 -9.49 5.76 -0.54
C ALA A 183 -8.37 5.42 -1.55
N LEU A 184 -8.20 4.13 -1.89
CA LEU A 184 -7.21 3.70 -2.87
C LEU A 184 -7.76 3.64 -4.30
N THR A 185 -9.05 3.92 -4.49
CA THR A 185 -9.68 3.92 -5.81
C THR A 185 -9.27 5.18 -6.57
N GLY A 186 -8.82 5.03 -7.80
CA GLY A 186 -8.38 6.17 -8.63
C GLY A 186 -6.89 6.48 -8.57
N LEU A 187 -6.13 5.84 -7.70
CA LEU A 187 -4.67 5.91 -7.76
C LEU A 187 -4.12 5.09 -8.93
N PRO A 188 -2.98 5.52 -9.51
CA PRO A 188 -2.31 4.73 -10.53
C PRO A 188 -1.92 3.36 -9.99
N PRO A 189 -1.96 2.30 -10.82
CA PRO A 189 -1.60 0.96 -10.39
C PRO A 189 -0.11 0.90 -10.01
N SER A 190 0.15 0.46 -8.78
CA SER A 190 1.49 0.15 -8.27
C SER A 190 1.43 -1.12 -7.42
N LEU A 191 2.56 -1.82 -7.25
CA LEU A 191 2.58 -3.03 -6.39
C LEU A 191 2.18 -2.73 -4.94
N PRO A 192 2.66 -1.63 -4.30
CA PRO A 192 2.22 -1.25 -2.97
C PRO A 192 0.70 -1.05 -2.88
N MET A 193 0.15 -0.27 -3.80
CA MET A 193 -1.28 0.01 -3.84
C MET A 193 -2.09 -1.27 -4.04
N ALA A 194 -1.62 -2.16 -4.92
CA ALA A 194 -2.28 -3.42 -5.17
C ALA A 194 -2.30 -4.34 -3.95
N LEU A 195 -1.16 -4.44 -3.26
CA LEU A 195 -1.09 -5.24 -2.05
C LEU A 195 -2.06 -4.71 -0.99
N ALA A 196 -2.10 -3.40 -0.78
CA ALA A 196 -3.04 -2.76 0.14
C ALA A 196 -4.51 -3.04 -0.27
N ARG A 197 -4.86 -2.82 -1.55
CA ARG A 197 -6.22 -3.07 -2.07
C ARG A 197 -6.63 -4.54 -1.95
N CYS A 198 -5.78 -5.46 -2.37
CA CYS A 198 -6.07 -6.89 -2.32
C CYS A 198 -6.20 -7.40 -0.87
N SER A 199 -5.37 -6.89 0.04
CA SER A 199 -5.46 -7.22 1.46
C SER A 199 -6.80 -6.76 2.06
N LEU A 200 -7.22 -5.52 1.78
CA LEU A 200 -8.51 -4.97 2.20
C LEU A 200 -9.69 -5.72 1.57
N ALA A 201 -9.65 -5.99 0.26
CA ALA A 201 -10.69 -6.74 -0.42
C ALA A 201 -10.83 -8.17 0.15
N LEU A 202 -9.71 -8.82 0.47
CA LEU A 202 -9.72 -10.13 1.13
C LEU A 202 -10.34 -10.07 2.52
N THR A 203 -10.06 -9.02 3.30
CA THR A 203 -10.66 -8.78 4.62
C THR A 203 -12.17 -8.59 4.52
N LEU A 204 -12.63 -7.89 3.48
CA LEU A 204 -14.05 -7.69 3.16
C LEU A 204 -14.74 -8.94 2.55
N GLY A 205 -14.04 -10.07 2.41
CA GLY A 205 -14.58 -11.29 1.81
C GLY A 205 -14.72 -11.25 0.29
N ARG A 206 -14.15 -10.24 -0.39
CA ARG A 206 -14.22 -10.08 -1.86
C ARG A 206 -13.16 -10.93 -2.58
N SER A 207 -13.14 -12.23 -2.29
CA SER A 207 -12.10 -13.15 -2.78
C SER A 207 -12.00 -13.19 -4.31
N ARG A 208 -13.13 -13.18 -5.02
CA ARG A 208 -13.15 -13.19 -6.49
C ARG A 208 -12.47 -11.96 -7.07
N THR A 209 -12.76 -10.80 -6.54
CA THR A 209 -12.11 -9.54 -6.94
C THR A 209 -10.58 -9.60 -6.76
N VAL A 210 -10.10 -10.19 -5.66
CA VAL A 210 -8.66 -10.37 -5.44
C VAL A 210 -8.05 -11.30 -6.50
N ILE A 211 -8.73 -12.38 -6.85
CA ILE A 211 -8.27 -13.33 -7.88
C ILE A 211 -8.17 -12.63 -9.22
N ASP A 212 -9.19 -11.86 -9.60
CA ASP A 212 -9.24 -11.13 -10.87
C ASP A 212 -8.14 -10.06 -10.93
N TRP A 213 -7.97 -9.29 -9.87
CA TRP A 213 -6.95 -8.23 -9.83
C TRP A 213 -5.50 -8.76 -9.85
N THR A 214 -5.29 -9.99 -9.42
CA THR A 214 -3.96 -10.61 -9.36
C THR A 214 -3.73 -11.63 -10.48
N GLU A 215 -4.56 -11.64 -11.51
CA GLU A 215 -4.37 -12.51 -12.65
C GLU A 215 -3.09 -12.14 -13.41
N GLY A 216 -2.30 -13.15 -13.80
CA GLY A 216 -1.04 -12.94 -14.52
C GLY A 216 0.11 -12.38 -13.68
N LEU A 217 -0.06 -12.25 -12.35
CA LEU A 217 1.00 -11.75 -11.47
C LEU A 217 2.21 -12.69 -11.45
N LEU A 218 3.39 -12.14 -11.72
CA LEU A 218 4.68 -12.83 -11.66
C LEU A 218 5.38 -12.60 -10.31
N ASN A 219 6.07 -13.60 -9.79
CA ASN A 219 6.86 -13.51 -8.56
C ASN A 219 8.23 -12.85 -8.80
N ALA A 220 8.25 -11.55 -9.03
CA ALA A 220 9.48 -10.81 -9.35
C ALA A 220 10.28 -10.37 -8.10
N ASP A 221 9.58 -9.99 -7.02
CA ASP A 221 10.15 -9.44 -5.79
C ASP A 221 9.34 -9.85 -4.55
N ASP A 222 9.66 -9.29 -3.39
CA ASP A 222 8.97 -9.65 -2.14
C ASP A 222 7.56 -9.04 -2.02
N LEU A 223 7.26 -7.92 -2.70
CA LEU A 223 5.90 -7.39 -2.73
C LEU A 223 4.99 -8.24 -3.61
N SER A 224 5.47 -8.66 -4.78
CA SER A 224 4.73 -9.59 -5.64
C SER A 224 4.54 -10.95 -4.97
N ALA A 225 5.54 -11.43 -4.20
CA ALA A 225 5.40 -12.63 -3.39
C ALA A 225 4.33 -12.49 -2.29
N ALA A 226 4.29 -11.33 -1.59
CA ALA A 226 3.23 -11.03 -0.61
C ALA A 226 1.85 -10.99 -1.27
N LEU A 227 1.75 -10.40 -2.46
CA LEU A 227 0.50 -10.34 -3.21
C LEU A 227 0.05 -11.74 -3.69
N LEU A 228 0.99 -12.62 -4.07
CA LEU A 228 0.69 -14.03 -4.38
C LEU A 228 0.18 -14.79 -3.15
N LEU A 229 0.66 -14.49 -1.93
CA LEU A 229 0.09 -15.05 -0.70
C LEU A 229 -1.37 -14.60 -0.51
N VAL A 230 -1.66 -13.33 -0.72
CA VAL A 230 -3.04 -12.80 -0.66
C VAL A 230 -3.91 -13.49 -1.70
N ARG A 231 -3.43 -13.68 -2.94
CA ARG A 231 -4.11 -14.44 -3.99
C ARG A 231 -4.38 -15.89 -3.57
N ALA A 232 -3.39 -16.58 -3.02
CA ALA A 232 -3.54 -17.96 -2.57
C ALA A 232 -4.61 -18.09 -1.48
N ARG A 233 -4.65 -17.17 -0.53
CA ARG A 233 -5.68 -17.10 0.51
C ARG A 233 -7.07 -16.85 -0.08
N ALA A 234 -7.18 -16.00 -1.10
CA ALA A 234 -8.44 -15.76 -1.83
C ALA A 234 -8.91 -17.02 -2.57
N LEU A 235 -8.01 -17.69 -3.31
CA LEU A 235 -8.28 -18.94 -4.00
C LEU A 235 -8.73 -20.04 -3.03
N ARG A 236 -8.09 -20.16 -1.87
CA ARG A 236 -8.49 -21.10 -0.81
C ARG A 236 -9.90 -20.81 -0.31
N ARG A 237 -10.28 -19.57 -0.07
CA ARG A 237 -11.63 -19.17 0.34
C ARG A 237 -12.70 -19.53 -0.71
N GLU A 238 -12.38 -19.44 -1.98
CA GLU A 238 -13.24 -19.86 -3.09
C GLU A 238 -13.22 -21.38 -3.32
N GLY A 239 -12.45 -22.14 -2.55
CA GLY A 239 -12.35 -23.60 -2.70
C GLY A 239 -11.49 -24.07 -3.88
N ARG A 240 -10.75 -23.16 -4.51
CA ARG A 240 -9.84 -23.45 -5.64
C ARG A 240 -8.47 -23.89 -5.13
N TYR A 241 -8.43 -25.07 -4.48
CA TYR A 241 -7.25 -25.52 -3.73
C TYR A 241 -6.02 -25.77 -4.59
N GLU A 242 -6.19 -26.33 -5.80
CA GLU A 242 -5.08 -26.59 -6.73
C GLU A 242 -4.43 -25.28 -7.17
N ALA A 243 -5.21 -24.30 -7.58
CA ALA A 243 -4.70 -23.00 -7.99
C ALA A 243 -4.05 -22.24 -6.79
N ALA A 244 -4.59 -22.40 -5.57
CA ALA A 244 -3.96 -21.85 -4.37
C ALA A 244 -2.60 -22.51 -4.09
N HIS A 245 -2.51 -23.84 -4.28
CA HIS A 245 -1.27 -24.60 -4.11
C HIS A 245 -0.20 -24.17 -5.14
N GLU A 246 -0.61 -23.90 -6.39
CA GLU A 246 0.27 -23.38 -7.43
C GLU A 246 0.81 -22.00 -7.07
N ALA A 247 -0.07 -21.06 -6.63
CA ALA A 247 0.35 -19.72 -6.23
C ALA A 247 1.35 -19.76 -5.06
N LEU A 248 1.13 -20.62 -4.06
CA LEU A 248 2.09 -20.82 -2.97
C LEU A 248 3.40 -21.47 -3.48
N GLY A 249 3.30 -22.38 -4.45
CA GLY A 249 4.47 -22.97 -5.11
C GLY A 249 5.33 -21.93 -5.79
N GLU A 250 4.73 -20.92 -6.45
CA GLU A 250 5.46 -19.80 -7.05
C GLU A 250 6.23 -18.99 -6.01
N VAL A 251 5.63 -18.68 -4.86
CA VAL A 251 6.31 -17.97 -3.76
C VAL A 251 7.54 -18.77 -3.27
N LEU A 252 7.39 -20.10 -3.12
CA LEU A 252 8.46 -20.98 -2.61
C LEU A 252 9.56 -21.24 -3.62
N ARG A 253 9.26 -21.20 -4.93
CA ARG A 253 10.23 -21.48 -6.01
C ARG A 253 11.30 -20.40 -6.11
N ARG A 254 10.97 -19.14 -5.84
CA ARG A 254 11.92 -18.04 -5.86
C ARG A 254 12.85 -18.09 -4.64
N ARG A 255 14.12 -18.45 -4.85
CA ARG A 255 15.10 -18.62 -3.76
C ARG A 255 15.38 -17.35 -2.95
N LYS A 256 15.26 -16.17 -3.58
CA LYS A 256 15.50 -14.85 -2.95
C LYS A 256 14.29 -14.31 -2.18
N THR A 257 13.16 -15.00 -2.17
CA THR A 257 11.99 -14.58 -1.40
C THR A 257 12.35 -14.55 0.09
N HIS A 258 11.98 -13.45 0.75
CA HIS A 258 12.26 -13.25 2.17
C HIS A 258 11.70 -14.38 3.03
N MET A 259 12.45 -14.78 4.06
CA MET A 259 12.12 -15.95 4.89
C MET A 259 10.75 -15.88 5.54
N VAL A 260 10.29 -14.69 5.95
CA VAL A 260 8.93 -14.50 6.52
C VAL A 260 7.86 -14.92 5.53
N LEU A 261 7.93 -14.47 4.28
CA LEU A 261 6.96 -14.83 3.23
C LEU A 261 7.03 -16.32 2.87
N ARG A 262 8.22 -16.90 2.89
CA ARG A 262 8.39 -18.34 2.68
C ARG A 262 7.74 -19.17 3.80
N ASN A 263 7.91 -18.75 5.06
CA ASN A 263 7.29 -19.39 6.20
C ASN A 263 5.76 -19.27 6.15
N ASP A 264 5.24 -18.08 5.81
CA ASP A 264 3.82 -17.86 5.60
C ASP A 264 3.27 -18.76 4.47
N ALA A 265 3.99 -18.87 3.34
CA ALA A 265 3.62 -19.74 2.24
C ALA A 265 3.61 -21.23 2.66
N MET A 266 4.59 -21.66 3.45
CA MET A 266 4.64 -23.04 3.97
C MET A 266 3.47 -23.30 4.92
N THR A 267 3.16 -22.37 5.80
CA THR A 267 2.03 -22.45 6.74
C THR A 267 0.69 -22.51 5.99
N ASP A 268 0.47 -21.58 5.06
CA ASP A 268 -0.74 -21.56 4.23
C ASP A 268 -0.87 -22.84 3.40
N ARG A 269 0.22 -23.41 2.90
CA ARG A 269 0.25 -24.68 2.17
C ARG A 269 -0.13 -25.85 3.07
N ALA A 270 0.38 -25.90 4.30
CA ALA A 270 0.01 -26.94 5.27
C ALA A 270 -1.49 -26.86 5.62
N LEU A 271 -2.02 -25.66 5.85
CA LEU A 271 -3.45 -25.45 6.09
C LEU A 271 -4.30 -25.92 4.90
N LEU A 272 -3.85 -25.68 3.67
CA LEU A 272 -4.53 -26.08 2.45
C LEU A 272 -4.65 -27.60 2.35
N VAL A 273 -3.57 -28.33 2.67
CA VAL A 273 -3.58 -29.80 2.71
C VAL A 273 -4.58 -30.32 3.77
N LEU A 274 -4.59 -29.73 4.96
CA LEU A 274 -5.52 -30.13 6.02
C LEU A 274 -6.99 -29.90 5.64
N GLU A 275 -7.30 -28.76 5.01
CA GLU A 275 -8.66 -28.43 4.58
C GLU A 275 -9.14 -29.32 3.42
N SER A 276 -8.27 -29.61 2.44
CA SER A 276 -8.58 -30.52 1.34
C SER A 276 -8.82 -31.95 1.83
N SER A 277 -7.99 -32.42 2.77
CA SER A 277 -8.15 -33.75 3.38
C SER A 277 -9.47 -33.88 4.19
N ARG A 278 -9.83 -32.82 4.93
CA ARG A 278 -11.11 -32.84 5.69
C ARG A 278 -12.32 -32.88 4.75
N ARG A 279 -12.30 -32.26 3.61
CA ARG A 279 -13.37 -32.32 2.61
C ARG A 279 -13.49 -33.73 2.01
N SER A 280 -12.36 -34.35 1.68
CA SER A 280 -12.36 -35.72 1.15
C SER A 280 -12.88 -36.75 2.13
N LEU A 281 -12.82 -36.46 3.43
CA LEU A 281 -13.31 -37.35 4.52
C LEU A 281 -14.77 -37.07 4.91
N ASN A 282 -15.44 -36.07 4.34
CA ASN A 282 -16.83 -35.77 4.63
C ASN A 282 -17.78 -36.73 3.89
N PRO A 283 -18.47 -37.67 4.52
CA PRO A 283 -19.32 -38.66 3.84
C PRO A 283 -20.48 -38.06 3.03
N ARG A 284 -20.86 -36.79 3.32
CA ARG A 284 -21.93 -36.10 2.60
C ARG A 284 -21.53 -35.68 1.20
N ASP A 285 -20.23 -35.62 0.90
CA ASP A 285 -19.71 -35.24 -0.43
C ASP A 285 -19.47 -36.42 -1.36
N TRP A 286 -19.56 -37.65 -0.83
CA TRP A 286 -19.37 -38.89 -1.62
C TRP A 286 -20.46 -39.13 -2.67
N GLY A 287 -21.59 -38.43 -2.59
CA GLY A 287 -22.70 -38.54 -3.56
C GLY A 287 -22.80 -37.35 -4.53
N ARG A 288 -22.06 -36.28 -4.32
CA ARG A 288 -22.04 -35.14 -5.25
C ARG A 288 -21.03 -35.43 -6.33
N ARG A 289 -21.52 -35.66 -7.58
CA ARG A 289 -20.64 -35.63 -8.77
C ARG A 289 -19.80 -34.36 -8.69
N ARG A 290 -18.47 -34.50 -8.87
CA ARG A 290 -17.63 -33.35 -9.16
C ARG A 290 -18.34 -32.56 -10.24
N PRO A 291 -18.57 -31.24 -10.10
CA PRO A 291 -18.99 -30.46 -11.23
C PRO A 291 -18.00 -30.75 -12.35
N ASP A 292 -18.51 -31.08 -13.52
CA ASP A 292 -17.68 -31.26 -14.71
C ASP A 292 -16.72 -30.08 -14.77
N PRO A 293 -15.41 -30.31 -15.05
CA PRO A 293 -14.45 -29.23 -15.17
C PRO A 293 -15.09 -28.21 -16.13
N GLU A 294 -15.26 -26.98 -15.65
CA GLU A 294 -15.78 -25.91 -16.52
C GLU A 294 -15.02 -26.00 -17.84
N PRO A 295 -15.73 -25.98 -18.98
CA PRO A 295 -15.09 -26.03 -20.28
C PRO A 295 -13.99 -24.97 -20.25
N GLN A 296 -12.75 -25.43 -20.47
CA GLN A 296 -11.60 -24.54 -20.55
C GLN A 296 -12.00 -23.43 -21.51
N ARG A 297 -12.32 -22.24 -20.98
CA ARG A 297 -12.44 -21.06 -21.82
C ARG A 297 -11.14 -21.00 -22.58
N GLU A 298 -11.21 -21.13 -23.88
CA GLU A 298 -10.09 -20.89 -24.77
C GLU A 298 -9.41 -19.64 -24.27
N ILE A 299 -8.16 -19.80 -23.83
CA ILE A 299 -7.33 -18.67 -23.39
C ILE A 299 -7.27 -17.77 -24.62
N ALA A 300 -8.06 -16.71 -24.61
CA ALA A 300 -7.98 -15.70 -25.64
C ALA A 300 -6.51 -15.31 -25.77
N ALA A 301 -6.01 -15.34 -27.00
CA ALA A 301 -4.62 -15.03 -27.30
C ALA A 301 -4.22 -13.75 -26.53
N PRO A 302 -3.01 -13.70 -25.94
CA PRO A 302 -2.58 -12.56 -25.15
C PRO A 302 -2.79 -11.29 -25.97
N ILE A 303 -3.61 -10.39 -25.44
CA ILE A 303 -3.87 -9.10 -26.07
C ILE A 303 -2.52 -8.40 -26.18
N PRO A 304 -2.10 -7.97 -27.39
CA PRO A 304 -0.81 -7.34 -27.57
C PRO A 304 -0.72 -6.10 -26.66
N ILE A 305 0.36 -6.04 -25.88
CA ILE A 305 0.69 -4.95 -24.97
C ILE A 305 0.61 -3.64 -25.76
N ARG A 306 -0.47 -2.87 -25.57
CA ARG A 306 -0.53 -1.50 -26.06
C ARG A 306 0.45 -0.67 -25.23
N LYS A 307 1.35 0.02 -25.94
CA LYS A 307 2.43 0.80 -25.36
C LYS A 307 1.90 1.86 -24.38
N ASP A 308 2.63 2.07 -23.31
CA ASP A 308 2.40 2.98 -22.18
C ASP A 308 1.86 4.40 -22.51
N GLU A 309 2.07 4.89 -23.72
CA GLU A 309 1.61 6.22 -24.17
C GLU A 309 0.09 6.35 -24.29
N GLU A 310 -0.63 5.27 -24.63
CA GLU A 310 -2.09 5.33 -24.82
C GLU A 310 -2.81 5.32 -23.47
N MET A 311 -2.28 4.55 -22.51
CA MET A 311 -2.76 4.56 -21.13
C MET A 311 -2.49 5.90 -20.44
N ARG A 312 -1.34 6.52 -20.70
CA ARG A 312 -1.01 7.85 -20.21
C ARG A 312 -1.98 8.91 -20.72
N ARG A 313 -2.34 8.86 -22.01
CA ARG A 313 -3.31 9.81 -22.62
C ARG A 313 -4.72 9.64 -22.06
N ILE A 314 -5.16 8.40 -21.82
CA ILE A 314 -6.48 8.14 -21.22
C ILE A 314 -6.49 8.69 -19.78
N TRP A 315 -5.42 8.50 -19.04
CA TRP A 315 -5.28 8.97 -17.66
C TRP A 315 -5.25 10.50 -17.56
N GLU A 316 -4.50 11.17 -18.46
CA GLU A 316 -4.46 12.63 -18.55
C GLU A 316 -5.82 13.23 -18.94
N GLN A 317 -6.61 12.53 -19.77
CA GLN A 317 -7.96 12.96 -20.14
C GLN A 317 -8.97 12.79 -18.99
N ASP A 318 -8.90 11.70 -18.26
CA ASP A 318 -9.79 11.47 -17.12
C ASP A 318 -9.42 12.36 -15.93
N TRP A 319 -8.13 12.64 -15.73
CA TRP A 319 -7.67 13.60 -14.74
C TRP A 319 -8.16 15.03 -15.02
N LYS A 320 -8.11 15.48 -16.27
CA LYS A 320 -8.65 16.80 -16.67
C LYS A 320 -10.15 16.90 -16.47
N LYS A 321 -10.90 15.81 -16.66
CA LYS A 321 -12.34 15.78 -16.38
C LYS A 321 -12.67 15.82 -14.87
N LEU A 322 -11.80 15.28 -14.03
CA LEU A 322 -11.97 15.26 -12.58
C LEU A 322 -11.46 16.54 -11.91
N SER A 323 -10.47 17.20 -12.49
CA SER A 323 -9.91 18.47 -11.98
C SER A 323 -10.71 19.71 -12.36
N GLY A 324 -11.70 19.60 -13.26
CA GLY A 324 -12.63 20.69 -13.57
C GLY A 324 -12.02 21.85 -14.39
N ASP A 325 -10.96 21.57 -15.17
CA ASP A 325 -10.40 22.47 -16.17
C ASP A 325 -10.83 22.07 -17.58
#